data_d254f898ee94e29951c750e9294ca024
#
_entry.id   d254f898ee94e29951c750e9294ca024
#
_cell.length_a   1.000
_cell.length_b   1.000
_cell.length_c   1.000
_cell.angle_alpha   90.00
_cell.angle_beta   90.00
_cell.angle_gamma   90.00
#
_symmetry.space_group_name_H-M   'P 1'
#
loop_
_entity.id
_entity.type
_entity.pdbx_description
1 polymer ?
#
loop_
_entity_poly.entity_id
_entity_poly.type
_entity_poly.pdbx_seq_one_letter_code
_entity_poly.pdbx_strand_id
1 'polypeptide(L)'
;MKIAQKMLIVPVVALACLLAMGALSYFAMQQNEQRMRELKDVTLTAERLANQQAIALGQVHADVYAKIAIAASLSDEQFKQFGAQTDGQLNAIAQGLKELQKFSGAATEAGQALPGVERYRASVAQALDLASMDPNTGVAAMQNAATHYQQVRGQLRQVLLNLDHRTVEALQETKNAGQRAGWLSLGTMVAGFALLALIATWVARSVVGPIDDACRAAESLAAGDLTTSIEARGDDEVGKLTRALATVLKNWNTLLGDIRQAGSTITVEASEISLGNAD
;
A
#
# COMPACT_ATOMS: atom_id res chain seq x y z
N MET A 1 29.33 -26.20 6.54
CA MET A 1 28.21 -26.19 5.58
C MET A 1 28.71 -26.71 4.25
N LYS A 2 27.91 -27.52 3.53
CA LYS A 2 28.25 -27.98 2.17
C LYS A 2 28.16 -26.81 1.16
N ILE A 3 28.97 -26.85 0.11
CA ILE A 3 28.96 -25.80 -0.95
C ILE A 3 27.56 -25.60 -1.53
N ALA A 4 26.84 -26.69 -1.80
CA ALA A 4 25.46 -26.65 -2.30
C ALA A 4 24.51 -25.87 -1.36
N GLN A 5 24.69 -26.00 -0.04
CA GLN A 5 23.89 -25.23 0.93
C GLN A 5 24.23 -23.73 0.93
N LYS A 6 25.53 -23.37 0.80
CA LYS A 6 25.97 -21.97 0.70
C LYS A 6 25.43 -21.31 -0.56
N MET A 7 25.45 -22.02 -1.71
CA MET A 7 24.92 -21.50 -2.98
C MET A 7 23.41 -21.33 -3.00
N LEU A 8 22.66 -22.18 -2.27
CA LEU A 8 21.20 -22.09 -2.16
C LEU A 8 20.73 -20.91 -1.29
N ILE A 9 21.57 -20.36 -0.41
CA ILE A 9 21.19 -19.23 0.45
C ILE A 9 20.79 -18.01 -0.39
N VAL A 10 21.55 -17.67 -1.44
CA VAL A 10 21.28 -16.48 -2.27
C VAL A 10 19.89 -16.53 -2.92
N PRO A 11 19.51 -17.57 -3.68
CA PRO A 11 18.19 -17.64 -4.30
C PRO A 11 17.05 -17.75 -3.29
N VAL A 12 17.26 -18.44 -2.16
CA VAL A 12 16.24 -18.54 -1.10
C VAL A 12 15.98 -17.19 -0.44
N VAL A 13 17.03 -16.43 -0.11
CA VAL A 13 16.87 -15.08 0.45
C VAL A 13 16.26 -14.13 -0.57
N ALA A 14 16.67 -14.21 -1.86
CA ALA A 14 16.06 -13.40 -2.92
C ALA A 14 14.56 -13.68 -3.05
N LEU A 15 14.16 -14.96 -3.03
CA LEU A 15 12.75 -15.34 -3.08
C LEU A 15 11.98 -14.84 -1.85
N ALA A 16 12.56 -14.99 -0.64
CA ALA A 16 11.95 -14.49 0.59
C ALA A 16 11.77 -12.96 0.57
N CYS A 17 12.74 -12.19 0.07
CA CYS A 17 12.63 -10.74 -0.12
C CYS A 17 11.52 -10.37 -1.10
N LEU A 18 11.43 -11.08 -2.25
CA LEU A 18 10.38 -10.84 -3.25
C LEU A 18 8.99 -11.13 -2.67
N LEU A 19 8.82 -12.23 -1.93
CA LEU A 19 7.56 -12.57 -1.28
C LEU A 19 7.18 -11.53 -0.21
N ALA A 20 8.13 -11.07 0.59
CA ALA A 20 7.90 -10.04 1.59
C ALA A 20 7.47 -8.71 0.94
N MET A 21 8.12 -8.28 -0.15
CA MET A 21 7.74 -7.09 -0.91
C MET A 21 6.35 -7.23 -1.54
N GLY A 22 6.06 -8.40 -2.13
CA GLY A 22 4.74 -8.70 -2.70
C GLY A 22 3.63 -8.63 -1.65
N ALA A 23 3.86 -9.21 -0.47
CA ALA A 23 2.92 -9.17 0.65
C ALA A 23 2.69 -7.73 1.14
N LEU A 24 3.75 -6.94 1.35
CA LEU A 24 3.63 -5.52 1.76
C LEU A 24 2.84 -4.70 0.75
N SER A 25 3.12 -4.86 -0.55
CA SER A 25 2.39 -4.18 -1.62
C SER A 25 0.92 -4.59 -1.67
N TYR A 26 0.62 -5.87 -1.50
CA TYR A 26 -0.74 -6.39 -1.47
C TYR A 26 -1.54 -5.83 -0.29
N PHE A 27 -0.97 -5.81 0.92
CA PHE A 27 -1.63 -5.22 2.09
C PHE A 27 -1.86 -3.72 1.94
N ALA A 28 -0.89 -2.98 1.40
CA ALA A 28 -1.03 -1.55 1.15
C ALA A 28 -2.14 -1.26 0.12
N MET A 29 -2.23 -2.06 -0.94
CA MET A 29 -3.28 -1.95 -1.95
C MET A 29 -4.65 -2.25 -1.36
N GLN A 30 -4.80 -3.30 -0.56
CA GLN A 30 -6.07 -3.68 0.06
C GLN A 30 -6.57 -2.60 1.05
N GLN A 31 -5.67 -2.02 1.85
CA GLN A 31 -6.02 -0.88 2.72
C GLN A 31 -6.51 0.33 1.92
N ASN A 32 -5.84 0.63 0.81
CA ASN A 32 -6.22 1.75 -0.05
C ASN A 32 -7.58 1.53 -0.71
N GLU A 33 -7.88 0.31 -1.17
CA GLU A 33 -9.20 -0.05 -1.70
C GLU A 33 -10.31 0.10 -0.66
N GLN A 34 -10.09 -0.34 0.58
CA GLN A 34 -11.08 -0.20 1.65
C GLN A 34 -11.41 1.27 1.92
N ARG A 35 -10.42 2.13 2.04
CA ARG A 35 -10.60 3.59 2.24
C ARG A 35 -11.33 4.23 1.06
N MET A 36 -11.00 3.83 -0.16
CA MET A 36 -11.67 4.34 -1.37
C MET A 36 -13.12 3.88 -1.46
N ARG A 37 -13.46 2.65 -1.04
CA ARG A 37 -14.84 2.17 -0.94
C ARG A 37 -15.63 2.97 0.10
N GLU A 38 -15.07 3.19 1.28
CA GLU A 38 -15.71 4.00 2.32
C GLU A 38 -16.00 5.41 1.84
N LEU A 39 -15.04 6.06 1.18
CA LEU A 39 -15.23 7.38 0.56
C LEU A 39 -16.37 7.36 -0.46
N LYS A 40 -16.39 6.37 -1.37
CA LYS A 40 -17.37 6.28 -2.44
C LYS A 40 -18.76 5.92 -1.92
N ASP A 41 -18.86 4.90 -1.08
CA ASP A 41 -20.15 4.32 -0.68
C ASP A 41 -20.82 5.11 0.44
N VAL A 42 -20.05 5.78 1.29
CA VAL A 42 -20.57 6.57 2.42
C VAL A 42 -20.61 8.05 2.07
N THR A 43 -19.46 8.68 1.83
CA THR A 43 -19.38 10.13 1.73
C THR A 43 -20.02 10.67 0.44
N LEU A 44 -19.69 10.11 -0.73
CA LEU A 44 -20.27 10.57 -2.00
C LEU A 44 -21.76 10.25 -2.13
N THR A 45 -22.23 9.16 -1.51
CA THR A 45 -23.66 8.84 -1.47
C THR A 45 -24.42 9.83 -0.59
N ALA A 46 -23.87 10.16 0.58
CA ALA A 46 -24.45 11.19 1.46
C ALA A 46 -24.47 12.56 0.79
N GLU A 47 -23.40 12.95 0.10
CA GLU A 47 -23.32 14.22 -0.63
C GLU A 47 -24.36 14.33 -1.75
N ARG A 48 -24.53 13.26 -2.54
CA ARG A 48 -25.58 13.22 -3.59
C ARG A 48 -26.97 13.35 -2.98
N LEU A 49 -27.24 12.63 -1.91
CA LEU A 49 -28.51 12.69 -1.23
C LEU A 49 -28.77 14.08 -0.64
N ALA A 50 -27.79 14.71 0.00
CA ALA A 50 -27.90 16.06 0.55
C ALA A 50 -28.15 17.11 -0.57
N ASN A 51 -27.43 17.02 -1.68
CA ASN A 51 -27.66 17.88 -2.85
C ASN A 51 -29.06 17.69 -3.42
N GLN A 52 -29.54 16.47 -3.54
CA GLN A 52 -30.90 16.17 -4.01
C GLN A 52 -31.96 16.82 -3.11
N GLN A 53 -31.78 16.75 -1.78
CA GLN A 53 -32.71 17.41 -0.84
C GLN A 53 -32.64 18.93 -0.94
N ALA A 54 -31.46 19.51 -1.11
CA ALA A 54 -31.30 20.96 -1.26
C ALA A 54 -31.95 21.49 -2.54
N ILE A 55 -31.80 20.77 -3.65
CA ILE A 55 -32.44 21.10 -4.94
C ILE A 55 -33.97 20.97 -4.81
N ALA A 56 -34.45 19.84 -4.26
CA ALA A 56 -35.90 19.60 -4.09
C ALA A 56 -36.53 20.66 -3.20
N LEU A 57 -35.89 21.06 -2.11
CA LEU A 57 -36.38 22.11 -1.22
C LEU A 57 -36.48 23.45 -1.95
N GLY A 58 -35.45 23.81 -2.74
CA GLY A 58 -35.47 25.03 -3.56
C GLY A 58 -36.57 25.02 -4.59
N GLN A 59 -36.80 23.88 -5.24
CA GLN A 59 -37.84 23.73 -6.25
C GLN A 59 -39.24 23.86 -5.65
N VAL A 60 -39.49 23.15 -4.55
CA VAL A 60 -40.78 23.27 -3.81
C VAL A 60 -41.04 24.74 -3.43
N HIS A 61 -40.01 25.43 -2.91
CA HIS A 61 -40.17 26.85 -2.51
C HIS A 61 -40.55 27.76 -3.70
N ALA A 62 -39.89 27.61 -4.84
CA ALA A 62 -40.19 28.34 -6.06
C ALA A 62 -41.57 27.99 -6.62
N ASP A 63 -41.93 26.72 -6.66
CA ASP A 63 -43.21 26.24 -7.20
C ASP A 63 -44.38 26.74 -6.36
N VAL A 64 -44.26 26.78 -5.02
CA VAL A 64 -45.30 27.31 -4.15
C VAL A 64 -45.53 28.80 -4.41
N TYR A 65 -44.46 29.62 -4.49
CA TYR A 65 -44.62 31.05 -4.84
C TYR A 65 -45.28 31.26 -6.21
N ALA A 66 -44.82 30.50 -7.21
CA ALA A 66 -45.39 30.57 -8.56
C ALA A 66 -46.87 30.19 -8.59
N LYS A 67 -47.27 29.14 -7.84
CA LYS A 67 -48.66 28.70 -7.80
C LYS A 67 -49.58 29.65 -7.04
N ILE A 68 -49.13 30.21 -5.92
CA ILE A 68 -49.88 31.22 -5.16
C ILE A 68 -50.10 32.46 -6.03
N ALA A 69 -49.11 32.92 -6.81
CA ALA A 69 -49.21 34.07 -7.66
C ALA A 69 -50.32 33.93 -8.75
N ILE A 70 -50.65 32.72 -9.16
CA ILE A 70 -51.69 32.44 -10.15
C ILE A 70 -52.92 31.74 -9.56
N ALA A 71 -53.04 31.69 -8.22
CA ALA A 71 -54.09 30.96 -7.52
C ALA A 71 -55.51 31.35 -8.01
N ALA A 72 -55.77 32.66 -8.26
CA ALA A 72 -57.05 33.12 -8.78
C ALA A 72 -57.42 32.57 -10.15
N SER A 73 -56.47 32.01 -10.93
CA SER A 73 -56.70 31.42 -12.24
C SER A 73 -56.87 29.90 -12.20
N LEU A 74 -56.72 29.27 -11.03
CA LEU A 74 -56.84 27.85 -10.84
C LEU A 74 -58.22 27.45 -10.30
N SER A 75 -58.68 26.24 -10.61
CA SER A 75 -59.85 25.65 -9.93
C SER A 75 -59.46 25.22 -8.52
N ASP A 76 -60.44 25.16 -7.61
CA ASP A 76 -60.24 24.68 -6.22
C ASP A 76 -59.64 23.24 -6.22
N GLU A 77 -60.05 22.41 -7.14
CA GLU A 77 -59.51 21.05 -7.23
C GLU A 77 -58.01 21.03 -7.65
N GLN A 78 -57.65 21.85 -8.66
CA GLN A 78 -56.27 22.00 -9.09
C GLN A 78 -55.38 22.54 -7.97
N PHE A 79 -55.89 23.51 -7.19
CA PHE A 79 -55.14 24.10 -6.09
C PHE A 79 -54.98 23.14 -4.91
N LYS A 80 -56.02 22.37 -4.54
CA LYS A 80 -55.93 21.30 -3.53
C LYS A 80 -54.97 20.17 -3.95
N GLN A 81 -55.03 19.75 -5.22
CA GLN A 81 -54.12 18.74 -5.76
C GLN A 81 -52.64 19.21 -5.67
N PHE A 82 -52.38 20.48 -6.00
CA PHE A 82 -51.06 21.05 -5.85
C PHE A 82 -50.61 21.04 -4.38
N GLY A 83 -51.50 21.39 -3.44
CA GLY A 83 -51.19 21.39 -2.00
C GLY A 83 -50.80 19.98 -1.52
N ALA A 84 -51.57 18.94 -1.93
CA ALA A 84 -51.27 17.56 -1.59
C ALA A 84 -49.94 17.07 -2.22
N GLN A 85 -49.63 17.47 -3.44
CA GLN A 85 -48.35 17.17 -4.09
C GLN A 85 -47.18 17.83 -3.35
N THR A 86 -47.32 19.10 -2.99
CA THR A 86 -46.31 19.89 -2.24
C THR A 86 -46.04 19.24 -0.88
N ASP A 87 -47.09 18.84 -0.17
CA ASP A 87 -46.97 18.14 1.13
C ASP A 87 -46.21 16.81 0.99
N GLY A 88 -46.51 16.02 -0.05
CA GLY A 88 -45.78 14.80 -0.38
C GLY A 88 -44.29 15.04 -0.68
N GLN A 89 -43.98 16.11 -1.42
CA GLN A 89 -42.59 16.48 -1.71
C GLN A 89 -41.83 16.89 -0.45
N LEU A 90 -42.42 17.69 0.43
CA LEU A 90 -41.82 18.08 1.71
C LEU A 90 -41.61 16.90 2.66
N ASN A 91 -42.57 15.96 2.67
CA ASN A 91 -42.41 14.71 3.40
C ASN A 91 -41.25 13.84 2.84
N ALA A 92 -41.09 13.77 1.51
CA ALA A 92 -39.98 13.08 0.90
C ALA A 92 -38.62 13.73 1.28
N ILE A 93 -38.56 15.04 1.36
CA ILE A 93 -37.38 15.77 1.84
C ILE A 93 -37.08 15.41 3.31
N ALA A 94 -38.11 15.38 4.18
CA ALA A 94 -37.94 14.97 5.56
C ALA A 94 -37.43 13.51 5.68
N GLN A 95 -37.92 12.59 4.85
CA GLN A 95 -37.41 11.22 4.78
C GLN A 95 -35.96 11.18 4.29
N GLY A 96 -35.60 11.96 3.25
CA GLY A 96 -34.23 12.08 2.78
C GLY A 96 -33.27 12.58 3.85
N LEU A 97 -33.71 13.52 4.72
CA LEU A 97 -32.93 13.97 5.86
C LEU A 97 -32.77 12.86 6.92
N LYS A 98 -33.79 12.04 7.17
CA LYS A 98 -33.68 10.86 8.07
C LYS A 98 -32.68 9.84 7.52
N GLU A 99 -32.65 9.61 6.20
CA GLU A 99 -31.65 8.76 5.57
C GLU A 99 -30.24 9.35 5.73
N LEU A 100 -30.07 10.68 5.58
CA LEU A 100 -28.81 11.37 5.79
C LEU A 100 -28.27 11.20 7.22
N GLN A 101 -29.14 11.09 8.23
CA GLN A 101 -28.71 10.82 9.59
C GLN A 101 -27.97 9.49 9.80
N LYS A 102 -28.13 8.55 8.87
CA LYS A 102 -27.40 7.26 8.92
C LYS A 102 -25.93 7.41 8.54
N PHE A 103 -25.55 8.51 7.89
CA PHE A 103 -24.17 8.80 7.50
C PHE A 103 -23.47 9.64 8.57
N SER A 104 -22.39 9.13 9.12
CA SER A 104 -21.65 9.75 10.26
C SER A 104 -21.23 11.20 10.00
N GLY A 105 -21.00 11.58 8.74
CA GLY A 105 -20.62 12.94 8.35
C GLY A 105 -21.76 13.94 8.15
N ALA A 106 -23.01 13.46 8.20
CA ALA A 106 -24.20 14.28 7.96
C ALA A 106 -25.21 14.20 9.11
N ALA A 107 -25.04 13.27 10.05
CA ALA A 107 -26.03 12.90 11.04
C ALA A 107 -26.51 14.05 11.90
N THR A 108 -25.59 14.85 12.42
CA THR A 108 -25.89 15.96 13.35
C THR A 108 -26.68 17.06 12.63
N GLU A 109 -26.18 17.54 11.52
CA GLU A 109 -26.75 18.66 10.77
C GLU A 109 -28.08 18.25 10.11
N ALA A 110 -28.16 17.04 9.57
CA ALA A 110 -29.42 16.51 9.05
C ALA A 110 -30.48 16.36 10.15
N GLY A 111 -30.07 15.95 11.35
CA GLY A 111 -30.94 15.90 12.52
C GLY A 111 -31.46 17.28 12.95
N GLN A 112 -30.62 18.30 12.87
CA GLN A 112 -30.99 19.69 13.17
C GLN A 112 -31.90 20.30 12.09
N ALA A 113 -31.75 19.85 10.83
CA ALA A 113 -32.59 20.35 9.73
C ALA A 113 -34.02 19.79 9.76
N LEU A 114 -34.25 18.62 10.29
CA LEU A 114 -35.54 17.93 10.26
C LEU A 114 -36.69 18.74 10.92
N PRO A 115 -36.53 19.29 12.15
CA PRO A 115 -37.57 20.16 12.72
C PRO A 115 -37.82 21.45 11.91
N GLY A 116 -36.80 21.92 11.17
CA GLY A 116 -36.94 23.06 10.27
C GLY A 116 -37.83 22.73 9.06
N VAL A 117 -37.66 21.55 8.48
CA VAL A 117 -38.52 21.08 7.36
C VAL A 117 -39.97 20.96 7.82
N GLU A 118 -40.23 20.39 8.98
CA GLU A 118 -41.59 20.26 9.50
C GLU A 118 -42.25 21.63 9.76
N ARG A 119 -41.50 22.59 10.29
CA ARG A 119 -42.00 23.98 10.45
C ARG A 119 -42.24 24.64 9.11
N TYR A 120 -41.35 24.48 8.13
CA TYR A 120 -41.51 24.98 6.79
C TYR A 120 -42.77 24.36 6.12
N ARG A 121 -42.96 23.04 6.25
CA ARG A 121 -44.13 22.30 5.76
C ARG A 121 -45.43 22.88 6.32
N ALA A 122 -45.51 23.09 7.65
CA ALA A 122 -46.68 23.70 8.29
C ALA A 122 -46.94 25.11 7.79
N SER A 123 -45.89 25.94 7.62
CA SER A 123 -46.02 27.29 7.12
C SER A 123 -46.46 27.34 5.64
N VAL A 124 -45.98 26.42 4.80
CA VAL A 124 -46.43 26.29 3.41
C VAL A 124 -47.91 25.86 3.35
N ALA A 125 -48.33 24.90 4.15
CA ALA A 125 -49.72 24.46 4.23
C ALA A 125 -50.64 25.64 4.61
N GLN A 126 -50.25 26.42 5.61
CA GLN A 126 -50.99 27.66 5.99
C GLN A 126 -51.02 28.69 4.87
N ALA A 127 -49.90 28.89 4.17
CA ALA A 127 -49.84 29.86 3.07
C ALA A 127 -50.73 29.43 1.91
N LEU A 128 -50.80 28.16 1.57
CA LEU A 128 -51.69 27.61 0.55
C LEU A 128 -53.18 27.74 0.96
N ASP A 129 -53.50 27.46 2.22
CA ASP A 129 -54.87 27.62 2.75
C ASP A 129 -55.34 29.10 2.62
N LEU A 130 -54.50 30.04 3.06
CA LEU A 130 -54.79 31.46 2.93
C LEU A 130 -54.87 31.91 1.46
N ALA A 131 -54.02 31.38 0.58
CA ALA A 131 -54.02 31.71 -0.84
C ALA A 131 -55.27 31.23 -1.57
N SER A 132 -55.93 30.19 -1.05
CA SER A 132 -57.23 29.74 -1.60
C SER A 132 -58.35 30.76 -1.38
N MET A 133 -58.24 31.63 -0.37
CA MET A 133 -59.19 32.68 -0.08
C MET A 133 -58.78 34.00 -0.75
N ASP A 134 -57.48 34.40 -0.60
CA ASP A 134 -56.89 35.59 -1.20
C ASP A 134 -55.41 35.36 -1.52
N PRO A 135 -55.02 35.41 -2.80
CA PRO A 135 -53.62 35.23 -3.22
C PRO A 135 -52.63 36.16 -2.52
N ASN A 136 -52.99 37.40 -2.25
CA ASN A 136 -52.09 38.36 -1.61
C ASN A 136 -51.80 37.97 -0.16
N THR A 137 -52.81 37.48 0.54
CA THR A 137 -52.66 36.96 1.92
C THR A 137 -51.79 35.68 1.92
N GLY A 138 -51.93 34.84 0.91
CA GLY A 138 -51.08 33.67 0.71
C GLY A 138 -49.61 34.03 0.48
N VAL A 139 -49.34 35.05 -0.37
CA VAL A 139 -47.97 35.56 -0.59
C VAL A 139 -47.37 36.10 0.72
N ALA A 140 -48.16 36.88 1.49
CA ALA A 140 -47.69 37.41 2.77
C ALA A 140 -47.35 36.28 3.78
N ALA A 141 -48.15 35.19 3.82
CA ALA A 141 -47.86 34.03 4.64
C ALA A 141 -46.59 33.27 4.21
N MET A 142 -46.32 33.24 2.89
CA MET A 142 -45.09 32.68 2.36
C MET A 142 -43.82 33.42 2.78
N GLN A 143 -43.91 34.73 3.11
CA GLN A 143 -42.77 35.47 3.67
C GLN A 143 -42.35 34.90 5.03
N ASN A 144 -43.29 34.45 5.86
CA ASN A 144 -43.00 33.76 7.12
C ASN A 144 -42.39 32.37 6.84
N ALA A 145 -42.94 31.64 5.88
CA ALA A 145 -42.40 30.35 5.45
C ALA A 145 -40.96 30.49 4.91
N ALA A 146 -40.61 31.61 4.22
CA ALA A 146 -39.26 31.86 3.73
C ALA A 146 -38.20 31.87 4.82
N THR A 147 -38.51 32.28 6.04
CA THR A 147 -37.60 32.25 7.19
C THR A 147 -37.22 30.80 7.53
N HIS A 148 -38.19 29.90 7.59
CA HIS A 148 -37.96 28.47 7.83
C HIS A 148 -37.22 27.82 6.66
N TYR A 149 -37.57 28.17 5.41
CA TYR A 149 -36.83 27.72 4.23
C TYR A 149 -35.35 28.09 4.30
N GLN A 150 -35.03 29.37 4.62
CA GLN A 150 -33.63 29.82 4.70
C GLN A 150 -32.87 29.08 5.82
N GLN A 151 -33.53 28.81 6.94
CA GLN A 151 -32.94 28.01 8.03
C GLN A 151 -32.58 26.59 7.57
N VAL A 152 -33.53 25.87 6.94
CA VAL A 152 -33.29 24.50 6.42
C VAL A 152 -32.22 24.51 5.35
N ARG A 153 -32.29 25.48 4.42
CA ARG A 153 -31.27 25.64 3.37
C ARG A 153 -29.88 25.87 3.95
N GLY A 154 -29.77 26.69 5.02
CA GLY A 154 -28.52 26.91 5.74
C GLY A 154 -27.96 25.62 6.37
N GLN A 155 -28.83 24.82 6.99
CA GLN A 155 -28.46 23.55 7.59
C GLN A 155 -28.02 22.51 6.55
N LEU A 156 -28.75 22.40 5.43
CA LEU A 156 -28.33 21.53 4.32
C LEU A 156 -27.00 21.97 3.72
N ARG A 157 -26.75 23.29 3.64
CA ARG A 157 -25.44 23.79 3.21
C ARG A 157 -24.32 23.37 4.18
N GLN A 158 -24.56 23.36 5.49
CA GLN A 158 -23.58 22.87 6.47
C GLN A 158 -23.32 21.37 6.30
N VAL A 159 -24.36 20.56 6.03
CA VAL A 159 -24.19 19.12 5.70
C VAL A 159 -23.23 19.00 4.51
N LEU A 160 -23.46 19.74 3.43
CA LEU A 160 -22.62 19.68 2.22
C LEU A 160 -21.18 20.11 2.49
N LEU A 161 -20.97 21.18 3.24
CA LEU A 161 -19.63 21.66 3.61
C LEU A 161 -18.87 20.64 4.46
N ASN A 162 -19.56 20.00 5.41
CA ASN A 162 -18.94 18.96 6.26
C ASN A 162 -18.59 17.70 5.46
N LEU A 163 -19.44 17.30 4.51
CA LEU A 163 -19.17 16.16 3.63
C LEU A 163 -18.00 16.46 2.66
N ASP A 164 -17.95 17.68 2.08
CA ASP A 164 -16.85 18.14 1.23
C ASP A 164 -15.52 18.14 2.01
N HIS A 165 -15.51 18.68 3.23
CA HIS A 165 -14.32 18.68 4.08
C HIS A 165 -13.82 17.26 4.38
N ARG A 166 -14.73 16.33 4.71
CA ARG A 166 -14.39 14.92 4.90
C ARG A 166 -13.86 14.25 3.63
N THR A 167 -14.41 14.60 2.48
CA THR A 167 -13.91 14.12 1.18
C THR A 167 -12.46 14.56 0.95
N VAL A 168 -12.18 15.83 1.18
CA VAL A 168 -10.81 16.38 1.05
C VAL A 168 -9.85 15.73 2.05
N GLU A 169 -10.24 15.58 3.31
CA GLU A 169 -9.44 14.92 4.33
C GLU A 169 -9.13 13.46 3.96
N ALA A 170 -10.15 12.68 3.55
CA ALA A 170 -9.99 11.29 3.15
C ALA A 170 -9.07 11.13 1.93
N LEU A 171 -9.17 12.03 0.95
CA LEU A 171 -8.27 12.06 -0.21
C LEU A 171 -6.84 12.39 0.21
N GLN A 172 -6.65 13.35 1.11
CA GLN A 172 -5.33 13.71 1.61
C GLN A 172 -4.70 12.58 2.43
N GLU A 173 -5.47 11.92 3.28
CA GLU A 173 -5.02 10.74 4.02
C GLU A 173 -4.62 9.58 3.09
N THR A 174 -5.42 9.33 2.05
CA THR A 174 -5.14 8.31 1.03
C THR A 174 -3.84 8.63 0.29
N LYS A 175 -3.63 9.89 -0.09
CA LYS A 175 -2.39 10.36 -0.72
C LYS A 175 -1.18 10.17 0.21
N ASN A 176 -1.29 10.59 1.47
CA ASN A 176 -0.23 10.48 2.46
C ASN A 176 0.10 9.00 2.76
N ALA A 177 -0.93 8.14 2.85
CA ALA A 177 -0.75 6.70 3.03
C ALA A 177 -0.04 6.06 1.83
N GLY A 178 -0.42 6.45 0.60
CA GLY A 178 0.25 6.01 -0.64
C GLY A 178 1.73 6.42 -0.68
N GLN A 179 2.03 7.66 -0.32
CA GLN A 179 3.42 8.14 -0.23
C GLN A 179 4.24 7.37 0.82
N ARG A 180 3.69 7.15 2.02
CA ARG A 180 4.36 6.35 3.06
C ARG A 180 4.60 4.91 2.62
N ALA A 181 3.62 4.28 1.98
CA ALA A 181 3.76 2.93 1.41
C ALA A 181 4.86 2.90 0.33
N GLY A 182 4.94 3.93 -0.52
CA GLY A 182 5.99 4.09 -1.53
C GLY A 182 7.38 4.18 -0.91
N TRP A 183 7.57 5.02 0.11
CA TRP A 183 8.86 5.14 0.82
C TRP A 183 9.24 3.84 1.56
N LEU A 184 8.28 3.16 2.18
CA LEU A 184 8.51 1.86 2.82
C LEU A 184 8.92 0.79 1.80
N SER A 185 8.25 0.74 0.64
CA SER A 185 8.60 -0.18 -0.45
C SER A 185 10.00 0.10 -1.00
N LEU A 186 10.36 1.36 -1.20
CA LEU A 186 11.70 1.76 -1.63
C LEU A 186 12.76 1.36 -0.58
N GLY A 187 12.50 1.63 0.70
CA GLY A 187 13.39 1.28 1.80
C GLY A 187 13.62 -0.23 1.91
N THR A 188 12.55 -1.03 1.81
CA THR A 188 12.65 -2.50 1.82
C THR A 188 13.38 -3.05 0.60
N MET A 189 13.20 -2.44 -0.57
CA MET A 189 13.92 -2.79 -1.79
C MET A 189 15.42 -2.54 -1.65
N VAL A 190 15.82 -1.36 -1.18
CA VAL A 190 17.24 -1.00 -0.96
C VAL A 190 17.86 -1.92 0.09
N ALA A 191 17.17 -2.17 1.20
CA ALA A 191 17.64 -3.09 2.24
C ALA A 191 17.80 -4.53 1.72
N GLY A 192 16.85 -5.00 0.89
CA GLY A 192 16.92 -6.31 0.24
C GLY A 192 18.12 -6.44 -0.69
N PHE A 193 18.38 -5.43 -1.54
CA PHE A 193 19.56 -5.42 -2.41
C PHE A 193 20.86 -5.38 -1.61
N ALA A 194 20.94 -4.57 -0.54
CA ALA A 194 22.12 -4.51 0.33
C ALA A 194 22.38 -5.88 0.99
N LEU A 195 21.34 -6.53 1.49
CA LEU A 195 21.43 -7.87 2.08
C LEU A 195 21.92 -8.91 1.06
N LEU A 196 21.37 -8.91 -0.14
CA LEU A 196 21.78 -9.81 -1.21
C LEU A 196 23.24 -9.57 -1.63
N ALA A 197 23.68 -8.31 -1.72
CA ALA A 197 25.07 -7.96 -2.02
C ALA A 197 26.03 -8.47 -0.92
N LEU A 198 25.65 -8.31 0.35
CA LEU A 198 26.43 -8.83 1.47
C LEU A 198 26.54 -10.37 1.44
N ILE A 199 25.44 -11.06 1.18
CA ILE A 199 25.44 -12.52 1.08
C ILE A 199 26.24 -12.97 -0.14
N ALA A 200 26.10 -12.32 -1.28
CA ALA A 200 26.83 -12.65 -2.50
C ALA A 200 28.35 -12.49 -2.30
N THR A 201 28.79 -11.40 -1.67
CA THR A 201 30.21 -11.16 -1.35
C THR A 201 30.74 -12.19 -0.34
N TRP A 202 29.92 -12.57 0.66
CA TRP A 202 30.28 -13.62 1.61
C TRP A 202 30.42 -14.97 0.93
N VAL A 203 29.49 -15.36 0.06
CA VAL A 203 29.57 -16.61 -0.74
C VAL A 203 30.79 -16.59 -1.66
N ALA A 204 31.03 -15.48 -2.38
CA ALA A 204 32.17 -15.34 -3.27
C ALA A 204 33.49 -15.56 -2.50
N ARG A 205 33.67 -14.90 -1.35
CA ARG A 205 34.87 -15.09 -0.51
C ARG A 205 34.99 -16.45 0.12
N SER A 206 33.87 -17.13 0.45
CA SER A 206 33.88 -18.42 1.15
C SER A 206 33.93 -19.64 0.21
N VAL A 207 33.69 -19.45 -1.10
CA VAL A 207 33.67 -20.53 -2.09
C VAL A 207 34.64 -20.26 -3.23
N VAL A 208 34.51 -19.13 -3.91
CA VAL A 208 35.29 -18.83 -5.13
C VAL A 208 36.77 -18.64 -4.80
N GLY A 209 37.08 -17.87 -3.75
CA GLY A 209 38.48 -17.63 -3.33
C GLY A 209 39.26 -18.93 -3.06
N PRO A 210 38.80 -19.79 -2.16
CA PRO A 210 39.48 -21.06 -1.88
C PRO A 210 39.57 -22.01 -3.07
N ILE A 211 38.61 -21.99 -4.00
CA ILE A 211 38.71 -22.79 -5.24
C ILE A 211 39.82 -22.24 -6.15
N ASP A 212 39.90 -20.92 -6.30
CA ASP A 212 40.95 -20.28 -7.11
C ASP A 212 42.35 -20.56 -6.53
N ASP A 213 42.49 -20.52 -5.17
CA ASP A 213 43.72 -20.90 -4.51
C ASP A 213 44.08 -22.35 -4.74
N ALA A 214 43.10 -23.27 -4.71
CA ALA A 214 43.32 -24.70 -5.01
C ALA A 214 43.73 -24.93 -6.46
N CYS A 215 43.10 -24.21 -7.41
CA CYS A 215 43.50 -24.26 -8.84
C CYS A 215 44.93 -23.78 -9.02
N ARG A 216 45.33 -22.68 -8.46
CA ARG A 216 46.70 -22.17 -8.57
C ARG A 216 47.71 -23.10 -7.96
N ALA A 217 47.38 -23.73 -6.82
CA ALA A 217 48.24 -24.72 -6.19
C ALA A 217 48.40 -25.97 -7.08
N ALA A 218 47.32 -26.44 -7.71
CA ALA A 218 47.36 -27.54 -8.65
C ALA A 218 48.21 -27.21 -9.91
N GLU A 219 48.09 -26.01 -10.46
CA GLU A 219 48.88 -25.53 -11.59
C GLU A 219 50.39 -25.44 -11.24
N SER A 220 50.75 -24.89 -10.06
CA SER A 220 52.13 -24.88 -9.57
C SER A 220 52.69 -26.29 -9.43
N LEU A 221 51.92 -27.21 -8.86
CA LEU A 221 52.31 -28.59 -8.74
C LEU A 221 52.53 -29.27 -10.09
N ALA A 222 51.67 -29.01 -11.07
CA ALA A 222 51.79 -29.52 -12.43
C ALA A 222 53.02 -28.93 -13.16
N ALA A 223 53.46 -27.73 -12.84
CA ALA A 223 54.68 -27.09 -13.33
C ALA A 223 55.96 -27.60 -12.59
N GLY A 224 55.82 -28.45 -11.60
CA GLY A 224 56.93 -28.99 -10.81
C GLY A 224 57.40 -28.10 -9.67
N ASP A 225 56.67 -27.02 -9.37
CA ASP A 225 56.98 -26.18 -8.21
C ASP A 225 56.34 -26.80 -6.94
N LEU A 226 57.19 -27.43 -6.12
CA LEU A 226 56.82 -28.03 -4.85
C LEU A 226 57.04 -27.13 -3.63
N THR A 227 57.41 -25.87 -3.86
CA THR A 227 57.68 -24.90 -2.79
C THR A 227 56.40 -24.20 -2.33
N THR A 228 55.31 -24.33 -3.08
CA THR A 228 54.00 -23.70 -2.80
C THR A 228 53.42 -24.24 -1.49
N SER A 229 53.03 -23.33 -0.58
CA SER A 229 52.31 -23.68 0.65
C SER A 229 50.80 -23.66 0.42
N ILE A 230 50.13 -24.78 0.70
CA ILE A 230 48.66 -24.90 0.63
C ILE A 230 48.09 -24.81 2.03
N GLU A 231 47.44 -23.72 2.39
CA GLU A 231 46.68 -23.61 3.61
C GLU A 231 45.26 -24.20 3.42
N ALA A 232 44.99 -25.35 4.04
CA ALA A 232 43.67 -25.96 4.02
C ALA A 232 42.72 -25.24 4.98
N ARG A 233 41.80 -24.41 4.46
CA ARG A 233 40.80 -23.69 5.24
C ARG A 233 39.41 -24.27 5.05
N GLY A 234 38.67 -24.44 6.14
CA GLY A 234 37.27 -24.90 6.13
C GLY A 234 37.09 -26.43 6.17
N ASP A 235 35.85 -26.85 6.54
CA ASP A 235 35.45 -28.26 6.66
C ASP A 235 34.42 -28.67 5.58
N ASP A 236 34.28 -27.87 4.54
CA ASP A 236 33.44 -28.17 3.40
C ASP A 236 34.19 -28.93 2.29
N GLU A 237 33.56 -29.13 1.16
CA GLU A 237 34.12 -29.86 0.02
C GLU A 237 35.39 -29.18 -0.55
N VAL A 238 35.49 -27.85 -0.47
CA VAL A 238 36.71 -27.09 -0.89
C VAL A 238 37.84 -27.33 0.10
N GLY A 239 37.54 -27.31 1.41
CA GLY A 239 38.52 -27.61 2.45
C GLY A 239 39.04 -29.08 2.35
N LYS A 240 38.21 -30.03 1.91
CA LYS A 240 38.64 -31.41 1.62
C LYS A 240 39.56 -31.46 0.40
N LEU A 241 39.23 -30.73 -0.66
CA LEU A 241 40.06 -30.67 -1.86
C LEU A 241 41.44 -30.06 -1.57
N THR A 242 41.50 -28.96 -0.85
CA THR A 242 42.76 -28.30 -0.48
C THR A 242 43.61 -29.20 0.44
N ARG A 243 42.98 -29.93 1.38
CA ARG A 243 43.71 -30.94 2.21
C ARG A 243 44.28 -32.10 1.38
N ALA A 244 43.53 -32.58 0.40
CA ALA A 244 44.02 -33.62 -0.49
C ALA A 244 45.22 -33.15 -1.33
N LEU A 245 45.14 -31.93 -1.90
CA LEU A 245 46.26 -31.32 -2.61
C LEU A 245 47.48 -31.10 -1.73
N ALA A 246 47.32 -30.61 -0.49
CA ALA A 246 48.39 -30.46 0.48
C ALA A 246 49.05 -31.81 0.81
N THR A 247 48.25 -32.89 0.90
CA THR A 247 48.77 -34.22 1.14
C THR A 247 49.59 -34.71 -0.06
N VAL A 248 49.12 -34.53 -1.28
CA VAL A 248 49.87 -34.84 -2.50
C VAL A 248 51.20 -34.11 -2.53
N LEU A 249 51.19 -32.80 -2.28
CA LEU A 249 52.38 -31.95 -2.24
C LEU A 249 53.42 -32.48 -1.20
N LYS A 250 52.94 -32.80 0.00
CA LYS A 250 53.78 -33.39 1.06
C LYS A 250 54.41 -34.70 0.64
N ASN A 251 53.61 -35.62 0.04
CA ASN A 251 54.10 -36.89 -0.40
C ASN A 251 55.16 -36.78 -1.49
N TRP A 252 54.99 -35.87 -2.48
CA TRP A 252 55.97 -35.57 -3.50
C TRP A 252 57.26 -35.04 -2.90
N ASN A 253 57.21 -34.08 -1.96
CA ASN A 253 58.37 -33.52 -1.25
C ASN A 253 59.14 -34.62 -0.53
N THR A 254 58.42 -35.56 0.15
CA THR A 254 59.05 -36.72 0.80
C THR A 254 59.75 -37.64 -0.18
N LEU A 255 59.04 -38.04 -1.25
CA LEU A 255 59.58 -38.90 -2.29
C LEU A 255 60.88 -38.30 -2.96
N LEU A 256 60.85 -37.02 -3.25
CA LEU A 256 62.04 -36.32 -3.78
C LEU A 256 63.17 -36.24 -2.79
N GLY A 257 62.86 -36.06 -1.51
CA GLY A 257 63.82 -36.15 -0.42
C GLY A 257 64.51 -37.51 -0.35
N ASP A 258 63.70 -38.60 -0.41
CA ASP A 258 64.18 -39.98 -0.38
C ASP A 258 65.06 -40.31 -1.61
N ILE A 259 64.63 -39.87 -2.80
CA ILE A 259 65.38 -40.02 -4.05
C ILE A 259 66.73 -39.28 -3.95
N ARG A 260 66.73 -38.05 -3.43
CA ARG A 260 67.96 -37.26 -3.25
C ARG A 260 68.94 -37.92 -2.24
N GLN A 261 68.39 -38.46 -1.15
CA GLN A 261 69.18 -39.19 -0.17
C GLN A 261 69.77 -40.47 -0.73
N ALA A 262 68.97 -41.28 -1.46
CA ALA A 262 69.41 -42.47 -2.13
C ALA A 262 70.50 -42.17 -3.20
N GLY A 263 70.27 -41.08 -3.99
CA GLY A 263 71.30 -40.64 -4.94
C GLY A 263 72.60 -40.22 -4.28
N SER A 264 72.52 -39.52 -3.15
CA SER A 264 73.72 -39.17 -2.36
C SER A 264 74.47 -40.39 -1.80
N THR A 265 73.73 -41.40 -1.31
CA THR A 265 74.30 -42.64 -0.83
C THR A 265 75.03 -43.39 -1.96
N ILE A 266 74.38 -43.52 -3.14
CA ILE A 266 74.99 -44.15 -4.31
C ILE A 266 76.26 -43.39 -4.76
N THR A 267 76.27 -42.06 -4.68
CA THR A 267 77.44 -41.25 -5.05
C THR A 267 78.61 -41.50 -4.07
N VAL A 268 78.35 -41.61 -2.77
CA VAL A 268 79.35 -41.91 -1.73
C VAL A 268 79.89 -43.30 -1.92
N GLU A 269 79.05 -44.32 -2.08
CA GLU A 269 79.46 -45.71 -2.31
C GLU A 269 80.25 -45.89 -3.61
N ALA A 270 79.80 -45.21 -4.69
CA ALA A 270 80.57 -45.25 -5.94
C ALA A 270 81.97 -44.58 -5.80
N SER A 271 82.09 -43.53 -4.98
CA SER A 271 83.38 -42.86 -4.70
C SER A 271 84.28 -43.80 -3.87
N GLU A 272 83.72 -44.52 -2.88
CA GLU A 272 84.48 -45.54 -2.09
C GLU A 272 84.98 -46.65 -2.94
N ILE A 273 84.14 -47.16 -3.87
CA ILE A 273 84.55 -48.26 -4.81
C ILE A 273 85.62 -47.71 -5.79
N SER A 274 85.56 -46.48 -6.20
CA SER A 274 86.56 -45.85 -7.08
C SER A 274 87.93 -45.70 -6.36
N LEU A 275 87.90 -45.32 -5.09
CA LEU A 275 89.13 -45.25 -4.25
C LEU A 275 89.70 -46.61 -3.93
N GLY A 276 88.85 -47.63 -3.60
CA GLY A 276 89.30 -48.98 -3.32
C GLY A 276 89.80 -49.79 -4.53
N ASN A 277 89.56 -49.36 -5.76
CA ASN A 277 90.04 -49.91 -7.01
C ASN A 277 91.33 -49.21 -7.51
N ALA A 278 91.83 -48.20 -6.85
CA ALA A 278 93.02 -47.43 -7.23
C ALA A 278 94.30 -47.85 -6.46
N ASP A 279 94.20 -48.83 -5.51
CA ASP A 279 95.30 -49.55 -4.85
C ASP A 279 95.49 -50.92 -5.52
#